data_d4704e952cd2c998df48d407737b2c19
#
_entry.id   d4704e952cd2c998df48d407737b2c19
#
_cell.length_a   1.000
_cell.length_b   1.000
_cell.length_c   1.000
_cell.angle_alpha   90.00
_cell.angle_beta   90.00
_cell.angle_gamma   90.00
#
_symmetry.space_group_name_H-M   'P 1'
#
loop_
_entity.id
_entity.type
_entity.pdbx_description
1 polymer ?
#
loop_
_entity_poly.entity_id
_entity_poly.type
_entity_poly.pdbx_seq_one_letter_code
_entity_poly.pdbx_strand_id
1 'polypeptide(L)'
;MDFILKVQWSGEGMDKNLINQLLALPGEELHLKKGDFLFHEGDKAEHFYVVLKGRMSIKKFESSGHIFALRLVGPNNVIGEVPLYEENTRTYVFNAIAREDCSVYSIRYDVLEPAIAKDHSLAIAMMQIYTLHMRRQQAKYRDLLLYGKKGAFYSTLLRLANS
;
A
#
# COMPACT_ATOMS: atom_id res chain seq x y z
N MET A 1 -2.65 23.69 -13.43
CA MET A 1 -1.29 23.67 -12.84
C MET A 1 -1.26 22.50 -11.84
N ASP A 2 -0.81 21.36 -12.36
CA ASP A 2 -0.89 20.08 -11.63
C ASP A 2 0.12 20.07 -10.48
N PHE A 3 -0.39 20.27 -9.27
CA PHE A 3 0.38 20.00 -8.06
C PHE A 3 0.44 18.49 -7.84
N ILE A 4 1.32 17.83 -8.58
CA ILE A 4 1.75 16.49 -8.25
C ILE A 4 2.57 16.60 -6.96
N LEU A 5 1.90 16.40 -5.82
CA LEU A 5 2.62 16.04 -4.59
C LEU A 5 3.46 14.81 -4.92
N LYS A 6 4.78 14.99 -5.05
CA LYS A 6 5.72 13.89 -5.24
C LYS A 6 5.52 12.91 -4.10
N VAL A 7 4.87 11.81 -4.43
CA VAL A 7 4.60 10.72 -3.48
C VAL A 7 5.93 10.10 -3.09
N GLN A 8 6.15 10.05 -1.81
CA GLN A 8 7.35 9.48 -1.21
C GLN A 8 7.38 7.97 -1.45
N TRP A 9 8.40 7.49 -2.13
CA TRP A 9 8.77 6.09 -2.15
C TRP A 9 9.31 5.72 -0.76
N SER A 10 8.70 4.75 -0.10
CA SER A 10 9.27 4.14 1.10
C SER A 10 10.30 3.12 0.62
N GLY A 11 11.56 3.52 0.46
CA GLY A 11 12.63 2.69 -0.10
C GLY A 11 13.00 1.45 0.72
N GLU A 12 12.49 1.32 1.92
CA GLU A 12 12.66 0.12 2.75
C GLU A 12 11.49 -0.82 2.52
N GLY A 13 11.79 -1.98 1.92
CA GLY A 13 10.88 -3.12 1.88
C GLY A 13 10.54 -3.59 3.29
N MET A 14 9.46 -4.34 3.43
CA MET A 14 9.10 -5.00 4.67
C MET A 14 10.12 -6.08 5.03
N ASP A 15 10.05 -6.57 6.28
CA ASP A 15 10.85 -7.70 6.74
C ASP A 15 10.73 -8.86 5.73
N LYS A 16 11.89 -9.35 5.28
CA LYS A 16 11.96 -10.45 4.30
C LYS A 16 11.29 -11.72 4.81
N ASN A 17 11.34 -11.98 6.11
CA ASN A 17 10.72 -13.16 6.69
C ASN A 17 9.19 -13.08 6.54
N LEU A 18 8.60 -11.92 6.80
CA LEU A 18 7.17 -11.70 6.61
C LEU A 18 6.75 -11.86 5.14
N ILE A 19 7.50 -11.26 4.22
CA ILE A 19 7.21 -11.40 2.79
C ILE A 19 7.26 -12.87 2.39
N ASN A 20 8.26 -13.64 2.85
CA ASN A 20 8.36 -15.07 2.58
C ASN A 20 7.18 -15.86 3.15
N GLN A 21 6.70 -15.53 4.35
CA GLN A 21 5.51 -16.14 4.94
C GLN A 21 4.27 -15.87 4.09
N LEU A 22 4.08 -14.64 3.61
CA LEU A 22 2.96 -14.29 2.72
C LEU A 22 3.05 -15.03 1.38
N LEU A 23 4.23 -15.08 0.77
CA LEU A 23 4.45 -15.77 -0.52
C LEU A 23 4.34 -17.31 -0.40
N ALA A 24 4.41 -17.87 0.80
CA ALA A 24 4.17 -19.30 1.04
C ALA A 24 2.67 -19.67 1.11
N LEU A 25 1.77 -18.68 1.25
CA LEU A 25 0.33 -18.91 1.22
C LEU A 25 -0.14 -19.17 -0.22
N PRO A 26 -1.22 -19.96 -0.40
CA PRO A 26 -1.84 -20.12 -1.72
C PRO A 26 -2.24 -18.78 -2.34
N GLY A 27 -1.79 -18.55 -3.56
CA GLY A 27 -2.05 -17.32 -4.30
C GLY A 27 -1.57 -17.44 -5.74
N GLU A 28 -1.63 -16.35 -6.48
CA GLU A 28 -1.23 -16.29 -7.89
C GLU A 28 -0.42 -15.04 -8.20
N GLU A 29 0.47 -15.12 -9.15
CA GLU A 29 1.20 -13.96 -9.66
C GLU A 29 0.41 -13.30 -10.79
N LEU A 30 0.16 -11.99 -10.64
CA LEU A 30 -0.49 -11.15 -11.63
C LEU A 30 0.54 -10.21 -12.26
N HIS A 31 0.46 -10.06 -13.58
CA HIS A 31 1.29 -9.15 -14.34
C HIS A 31 0.47 -7.97 -14.84
N LEU A 32 0.94 -6.76 -14.58
CA LEU A 32 0.29 -5.51 -14.98
C LEU A 32 1.22 -4.70 -15.88
N LYS A 33 0.66 -4.10 -16.91
CA LYS A 33 1.36 -3.10 -17.73
C LYS A 33 1.26 -1.73 -17.09
N LYS A 34 2.19 -0.84 -17.45
CA LYS A 34 2.12 0.56 -17.04
C LYS A 34 0.75 1.15 -17.35
N GLY A 35 0.10 1.69 -16.34
CA GLY A 35 -1.23 2.31 -16.41
C GLY A 35 -2.39 1.39 -16.04
N ASP A 36 -2.17 0.08 -15.96
CA ASP A 36 -3.21 -0.86 -15.54
C ASP A 36 -3.62 -0.64 -14.09
N PHE A 37 -4.90 -0.81 -13.83
CA PHE A 37 -5.45 -0.83 -12.48
C PHE A 37 -5.36 -2.25 -11.91
N LEU A 38 -4.84 -2.37 -10.70
CA LEU A 38 -4.92 -3.60 -9.92
C LEU A 38 -6.32 -3.75 -9.31
N PHE A 39 -6.87 -2.63 -8.81
CA PHE A 39 -8.25 -2.50 -8.35
C PHE A 39 -8.66 -1.01 -8.33
N HIS A 40 -9.97 -0.77 -8.30
CA HIS A 40 -10.54 0.56 -8.16
C HIS A 40 -11.07 0.80 -6.74
N GLU A 41 -11.14 2.07 -6.36
CA GLU A 41 -11.86 2.50 -5.17
C GLU A 41 -13.33 2.07 -5.26
N GLY A 42 -13.84 1.45 -4.19
CA GLY A 42 -15.20 0.92 -4.11
C GLY A 42 -15.35 -0.54 -4.55
N ASP A 43 -14.37 -1.12 -5.25
CA ASP A 43 -14.39 -2.54 -5.58
C ASP A 43 -14.40 -3.39 -4.31
N LYS A 44 -15.07 -4.54 -4.36
CA LYS A 44 -15.05 -5.52 -3.26
C LYS A 44 -13.61 -5.99 -3.03
N ALA A 45 -13.11 -5.84 -1.81
CA ALA A 45 -11.75 -6.19 -1.49
C ALA A 45 -11.64 -7.68 -1.14
N GLU A 46 -11.39 -8.50 -2.13
CA GLU A 46 -11.26 -9.95 -2.00
C GLU A 46 -9.80 -10.41 -1.84
N HIS A 47 -8.83 -9.56 -2.19
CA HIS A 47 -7.43 -9.92 -2.27
C HIS A 47 -6.51 -8.94 -1.53
N PHE A 48 -5.46 -9.49 -0.98
CA PHE A 48 -4.29 -8.82 -0.44
C PHE A 48 -3.11 -9.07 -1.37
N TYR A 49 -2.24 -8.10 -1.57
CA TYR A 49 -1.20 -8.20 -2.58
C TYR A 49 0.18 -7.90 -2.03
N VAL A 50 1.19 -8.66 -2.50
CA VAL A 50 2.60 -8.39 -2.29
C VAL A 50 3.20 -7.93 -3.62
N VAL A 51 3.85 -6.77 -3.67
CA VAL A 51 4.54 -6.29 -4.87
C VAL A 51 5.84 -7.06 -5.03
N LEU A 52 5.98 -7.78 -6.16
CA LEU A 52 7.18 -8.56 -6.49
C LEU A 52 8.17 -7.73 -7.31
N LYS A 53 7.65 -7.00 -8.30
CA LYS A 53 8.45 -6.20 -9.24
C LYS A 53 7.71 -4.94 -9.66
N GLY A 54 8.48 -3.89 -9.98
CA GLY A 54 7.93 -2.61 -10.44
C GLY A 54 7.38 -1.78 -9.28
N ARG A 55 6.65 -0.71 -9.62
CA ARG A 55 6.11 0.24 -8.65
C ARG A 55 4.65 0.53 -8.92
N MET A 56 3.85 0.46 -7.85
CA MET A 56 2.43 0.76 -7.84
C MET A 56 2.17 2.13 -7.21
N SER A 57 1.21 2.88 -7.73
CA SER A 57 0.76 4.15 -7.16
C SER A 57 -0.62 3.98 -6.55
N ILE A 58 -0.75 4.30 -5.27
CA ILE A 58 -2.02 4.35 -4.56
C ILE A 58 -2.56 5.77 -4.67
N LYS A 59 -3.76 5.92 -5.25
CA LYS A 59 -4.35 7.21 -5.57
C LYS A 59 -5.82 7.28 -5.19
N LYS A 60 -6.27 8.50 -4.92
CA LYS A 60 -7.68 8.83 -4.83
C LYS A 60 -8.02 9.86 -5.90
N PHE A 61 -9.12 9.62 -6.61
CA PHE A 61 -9.68 10.57 -7.57
C PHE A 61 -10.86 11.29 -6.91
N GLU A 62 -10.88 12.61 -7.00
CA GLU A 62 -12.03 13.40 -6.56
C GLU A 62 -12.95 13.76 -7.74
N SER A 63 -14.21 13.95 -7.43
CA SER A 63 -15.23 14.41 -8.40
C SER A 63 -14.88 15.76 -9.04
N SER A 64 -14.07 16.58 -8.35
CA SER A 64 -13.52 17.85 -8.84
C SER A 64 -12.42 17.70 -9.91
N GLY A 65 -12.00 16.45 -10.22
CA GLY A 65 -10.88 16.16 -11.12
C GLY A 65 -9.51 16.19 -10.46
N HIS A 66 -9.42 16.50 -9.16
CA HIS A 66 -8.15 16.44 -8.44
C HIS A 66 -7.73 14.99 -8.19
N ILE A 67 -6.43 14.74 -8.35
CA ILE A 67 -5.82 13.42 -8.11
C ILE A 67 -4.90 13.52 -6.91
N PHE A 68 -5.21 12.78 -5.86
CA PHE A 68 -4.34 12.65 -4.69
C PHE A 68 -3.49 11.38 -4.81
N ALA A 69 -2.19 11.55 -4.98
CA ALA A 69 -1.26 10.45 -4.89
C ALA A 69 -0.85 10.27 -3.42
N LEU A 70 -1.29 9.17 -2.82
CA LEU A 70 -1.13 8.90 -1.40
C LEU A 70 0.17 8.19 -1.09
N ARG A 71 0.52 7.18 -1.90
CA ARG A 71 1.67 6.31 -1.66
C ARG A 71 2.20 5.75 -2.98
N LEU A 72 3.52 5.64 -3.08
CA LEU A 72 4.19 4.81 -4.08
C LEU A 72 4.68 3.54 -3.37
N VAL A 73 4.41 2.39 -3.95
CA VAL A 73 4.69 1.07 -3.37
C VAL A 73 5.60 0.31 -4.32
N GLY A 74 6.78 -0.06 -3.84
CA GLY A 74 7.76 -0.87 -4.59
C GLY A 74 7.82 -2.32 -4.11
N PRO A 75 8.79 -3.11 -4.62
CA PRO A 75 8.96 -4.50 -4.26
C PRO A 75 9.09 -4.73 -2.75
N ASN A 76 8.68 -5.92 -2.31
CA ASN A 76 8.65 -6.34 -0.91
C ASN A 76 7.78 -5.43 -0.01
N ASN A 77 6.76 -4.81 -0.57
CA ASN A 77 5.72 -4.12 0.17
C ASN A 77 4.34 -4.67 -0.20
N VAL A 78 3.35 -4.34 0.61
CA VAL A 78 1.99 -4.85 0.46
C VAL A 78 1.00 -3.78 0.03
N ILE A 79 -0.09 -4.20 -0.60
CA ILE A 79 -1.20 -3.37 -1.05
C ILE A 79 -2.51 -4.12 -0.76
N GLY A 80 -3.59 -3.38 -0.56
CA GLY A 80 -4.92 -3.96 -0.38
C GLY A 80 -5.27 -4.14 1.09
N GLU A 81 -4.58 -3.45 2.00
CA GLU A 81 -4.90 -3.50 3.43
C GLU A 81 -6.31 -2.95 3.67
N VAL A 82 -7.17 -3.81 4.15
CA VAL A 82 -8.56 -3.52 4.55
C VAL A 82 -8.84 -4.17 5.90
N PRO A 83 -9.93 -3.81 6.60
CA PRO A 83 -10.30 -4.48 7.84
C PRO A 83 -10.40 -6.00 7.66
N LEU A 84 -9.71 -6.74 8.53
CA LEU A 84 -9.79 -8.19 8.58
C LEU A 84 -11.11 -8.62 9.23
N TYR A 85 -11.65 -9.76 8.81
CA TYR A 85 -12.89 -10.36 9.33
C TYR A 85 -14.16 -9.50 9.13
N GLU A 86 -14.13 -8.56 8.18
CA GLU A 86 -15.29 -7.72 7.80
C GLU A 86 -15.76 -8.01 6.37
N GLU A 87 -16.01 -9.26 6.05
CA GLU A 87 -16.23 -9.77 4.70
C GLU A 87 -17.33 -9.03 3.92
N ASN A 88 -18.42 -8.64 4.58
CA ASN A 88 -19.59 -8.05 3.91
C ASN A 88 -19.44 -6.56 3.59
N THR A 89 -18.51 -5.86 4.23
CA THR A 89 -18.33 -4.39 4.09
C THR A 89 -16.99 -4.01 3.49
N ARG A 90 -16.14 -5.00 3.23
CA ARG A 90 -14.78 -4.82 2.79
C ARG A 90 -14.71 -4.32 1.36
N THR A 91 -14.29 -3.08 1.18
CA THR A 91 -14.03 -2.46 -0.12
C THR A 91 -12.67 -1.77 -0.12
N TYR A 92 -12.05 -1.66 -1.29
CA TYR A 92 -10.85 -0.84 -1.43
C TYR A 92 -11.23 0.64 -1.34
N VAL A 93 -10.51 1.37 -0.50
CA VAL A 93 -10.76 2.81 -0.26
C VAL A 93 -9.93 3.74 -1.15
N PHE A 94 -9.11 3.16 -2.03
CA PHE A 94 -8.23 3.86 -2.97
C PHE A 94 -8.11 3.06 -4.27
N ASN A 95 -7.54 3.69 -5.30
CA ASN A 95 -7.15 3.02 -6.54
C ASN A 95 -5.68 2.60 -6.47
N ALA A 96 -5.35 1.42 -7.00
CA ALA A 96 -3.99 0.95 -7.18
C ALA A 96 -3.64 0.83 -8.67
N ILE A 97 -2.63 1.57 -9.12
CA ILE A 97 -2.29 1.73 -10.54
C ILE A 97 -0.80 1.44 -10.76
N ALA A 98 -0.48 0.63 -11.75
CA ALA A 98 0.90 0.33 -12.14
C ALA A 98 1.58 1.58 -12.74
N ARG A 99 2.74 1.96 -12.20
CA ARG A 99 3.56 3.09 -12.71
C ARG A 99 4.51 2.68 -13.82
N GLU A 100 4.80 1.42 -13.89
CA GLU A 100 5.64 0.72 -14.85
C GLU A 100 5.14 -0.72 -14.95
N ASP A 101 5.72 -1.55 -15.78
CA ASP A 101 5.38 -2.98 -15.81
C ASP A 101 5.70 -3.60 -14.45
N CYS A 102 4.67 -4.18 -13.83
CA CYS A 102 4.70 -4.70 -12.47
C CYS A 102 4.32 -6.18 -12.43
N SER A 103 4.80 -6.89 -11.41
CA SER A 103 4.18 -8.12 -10.97
C SER A 103 3.83 -8.05 -9.48
N VAL A 104 2.69 -8.62 -9.12
CA VAL A 104 2.20 -8.69 -7.75
C VAL A 104 1.75 -10.11 -7.44
N TYR A 105 1.95 -10.57 -6.21
CA TYR A 105 1.41 -11.82 -5.72
C TYR A 105 0.08 -11.54 -5.04
N SER A 106 -0.98 -12.18 -5.52
CA SER A 106 -2.36 -12.00 -5.08
C SER A 106 -2.74 -13.13 -4.13
N ILE A 107 -3.17 -12.80 -2.92
CA ILE A 107 -3.59 -13.74 -1.88
C ILE A 107 -5.04 -13.40 -1.53
N ARG A 108 -5.94 -14.37 -1.61
CA ARG A 108 -7.34 -14.17 -1.21
C ARG A 108 -7.45 -13.97 0.29
N TYR A 109 -8.39 -13.15 0.75
CA TYR A 109 -8.62 -12.94 2.18
C TYR A 109 -9.14 -14.17 2.90
N ASP A 110 -9.92 -15.04 2.21
CA ASP A 110 -10.38 -16.32 2.76
C ASP A 110 -9.24 -17.35 2.97
N VAL A 111 -8.06 -17.10 2.37
CA VAL A 111 -6.82 -17.85 2.63
C VAL A 111 -5.98 -17.16 3.71
N LEU A 112 -5.84 -15.82 3.61
CA LEU A 112 -5.00 -15.04 4.51
C LEU A 112 -5.53 -15.03 5.95
N GLU A 113 -6.83 -14.82 6.15
CA GLU A 113 -7.43 -14.71 7.48
C GLU A 113 -7.30 -15.98 8.31
N PRO A 114 -7.61 -17.18 7.80
CA PRO A 114 -7.34 -18.42 8.53
C PRO A 114 -5.86 -18.69 8.80
N ALA A 115 -4.96 -18.26 7.91
CA ALA A 115 -3.52 -18.37 8.13
C ALA A 115 -3.07 -17.49 9.30
N ILE A 116 -3.52 -16.23 9.35
CA ILE A 116 -3.26 -15.30 10.45
C ILE A 116 -3.80 -15.88 11.78
N ALA A 117 -4.99 -16.48 11.78
CA ALA A 117 -5.59 -17.06 12.98
C ALA A 117 -4.82 -18.26 13.53
N LYS A 118 -4.13 -19.01 12.67
CA LYS A 118 -3.36 -20.20 13.04
C LYS A 118 -1.90 -19.94 13.36
N ASP A 119 -1.32 -18.90 12.79
CA ASP A 119 0.11 -18.57 12.94
C ASP A 119 0.28 -17.22 13.66
N HIS A 120 0.66 -17.31 14.95
CA HIS A 120 0.89 -16.12 15.76
C HIS A 120 2.03 -15.24 15.22
N SER A 121 3.05 -15.84 14.57
CA SER A 121 4.14 -15.06 13.99
C SER A 121 3.65 -14.20 12.81
N LEU A 122 2.80 -14.77 11.97
CA LEU A 122 2.14 -14.04 10.87
C LEU A 122 1.21 -12.94 11.42
N ALA A 123 0.45 -13.23 12.48
CA ALA A 123 -0.43 -12.24 13.11
C ALA A 123 0.36 -11.03 13.65
N ILE A 124 1.47 -11.28 14.37
CA ILE A 124 2.36 -10.23 14.89
C ILE A 124 2.94 -9.43 13.73
N ALA A 125 3.39 -10.10 12.69
CA ALA A 125 3.97 -9.46 11.52
C ALA A 125 2.95 -8.59 10.77
N MET A 126 1.70 -9.02 10.63
CA MET A 126 0.61 -8.21 10.08
C MET A 126 0.33 -6.97 10.94
N MET A 127 0.30 -7.11 12.27
CA MET A 127 0.17 -5.94 13.18
C MET A 127 1.32 -4.95 13.02
N GLN A 128 2.55 -5.42 12.82
CA GLN A 128 3.70 -4.56 12.55
C GLN A 128 3.54 -3.78 11.24
N ILE A 129 3.03 -4.41 10.17
CA ILE A 129 2.71 -3.73 8.91
C ILE A 129 1.72 -2.58 9.14
N TYR A 130 0.58 -2.88 9.74
CA TYR A 130 -0.46 -1.88 9.98
C TYR A 130 0.05 -0.73 10.86
N THR A 131 0.80 -1.07 11.92
CA THR A 131 1.41 -0.08 12.81
C THR A 131 2.41 0.82 12.06
N LEU A 132 3.27 0.23 11.22
CA LEU A 132 4.24 1.00 10.42
C LEU A 132 3.53 1.94 9.44
N HIS A 133 2.49 1.45 8.75
CA HIS A 133 1.71 2.28 7.84
C HIS A 133 0.99 3.41 8.57
N MET A 134 0.38 3.12 9.72
CA MET A 134 -0.26 4.14 10.55
C MET A 134 0.73 5.22 11.00
N ARG A 135 1.91 4.84 11.51
CA ARG A 135 2.97 5.78 11.92
C ARG A 135 3.43 6.68 10.78
N ARG A 136 3.59 6.13 9.58
CA ARG A 136 3.96 6.90 8.37
C ARG A 136 2.86 7.89 7.99
N GLN A 137 1.60 7.51 8.07
CA GLN A 137 0.48 8.42 7.83
C GLN A 137 0.42 9.54 8.87
N GLN A 138 0.53 9.22 10.15
CA GLN A 138 0.55 10.22 11.23
C GLN A 138 1.68 11.23 11.05
N ALA A 139 2.88 10.80 10.64
CA ALA A 139 3.99 11.71 10.37
C ALA A 139 3.65 12.70 9.25
N LYS A 140 3.02 12.24 8.17
CA LYS A 140 2.58 13.11 7.07
C LYS A 140 1.52 14.12 7.52
N TYR A 141 0.53 13.68 8.30
CA TYR A 141 -0.50 14.58 8.85
C TYR A 141 0.09 15.61 9.79
N ARG A 142 0.98 15.20 10.68
CA ARG A 142 1.68 16.13 11.58
C ARG A 142 2.42 17.19 10.79
N ASP A 143 3.22 16.80 9.78
CA ASP A 143 4.00 17.74 8.99
C ASP A 143 3.09 18.70 8.21
N LEU A 144 1.95 18.23 7.71
CA LEU A 144 0.96 19.07 7.02
C LEU A 144 0.30 20.08 7.97
N LEU A 145 -0.06 19.63 9.18
CA LEU A 145 -0.72 20.49 10.18
C LEU A 145 0.22 21.53 10.78
N LEU A 146 1.47 21.13 11.09
CA LEU A 146 2.42 22.03 11.75
C LEU A 146 3.07 23.03 10.81
N TYR A 147 3.35 22.62 9.58
CA TYR A 147 4.18 23.39 8.66
C TYR A 147 3.45 23.79 7.37
N GLY A 148 2.17 23.44 7.25
CA GLY A 148 1.40 23.65 6.04
C GLY A 148 1.98 22.92 4.82
N LYS A 149 1.43 23.20 3.63
CA LYS A 149 1.83 22.52 2.38
C LYS A 149 3.32 22.67 2.05
N LYS A 150 3.90 23.86 2.27
CA LYS A 150 5.31 24.13 1.98
C LYS A 150 6.23 23.38 2.95
N GLY A 151 5.95 23.43 4.25
CA GLY A 151 6.74 22.73 5.26
C GLY A 151 6.67 21.22 5.14
N ALA A 152 5.51 20.65 4.85
CA ALA A 152 5.35 19.22 4.58
C ALA A 152 6.19 18.77 3.37
N PHE A 153 6.33 19.64 2.35
CA PHE A 153 7.20 19.39 1.21
C PHE A 153 8.68 19.34 1.62
N TYR A 154 9.16 20.33 2.39
CA TYR A 154 10.55 20.35 2.89
C TYR A 154 10.86 19.18 3.82
N SER A 155 9.97 18.83 4.73
CA SER A 155 10.11 17.65 5.59
C SER A 155 10.23 16.35 4.78
N THR A 156 9.50 16.26 3.69
CA THR A 156 9.55 15.10 2.79
C THR A 156 10.89 15.04 2.06
N LEU A 157 11.39 16.18 1.55
CA LEU A 157 12.71 16.24 0.90
C LEU A 157 13.84 15.87 1.86
N LEU A 158 13.82 16.38 3.10
CA LEU A 158 14.81 16.05 4.11
C LEU A 158 14.84 14.56 4.46
N ARG A 159 13.66 13.92 4.56
CA ARG A 159 13.60 12.47 4.79
C ARG A 159 14.17 11.65 3.63
N LEU A 160 13.94 12.11 2.39
CA LEU A 160 14.50 11.45 1.20
C LEU A 160 16.02 11.62 1.07
N ALA A 161 16.54 12.73 1.56
CA ALA A 161 18.00 12.99 1.53
C ALA A 161 18.75 12.19 2.60
N ASN A 162 18.08 11.73 3.66
CA ASN A 162 18.65 10.98 4.79
C ASN A 162 18.34 9.47 4.74
N SER A 163 17.72 8.97 3.67
CA SER A 163 17.44 7.56 3.40
C SER A 163 18.34 7.02 2.29
#